data_d52358c6b19ab0d65e2ac187b670fbe3
#
_entry.id   d52358c6b19ab0d65e2ac187b670fbe3
#
_cell.length_a   1.000
_cell.length_b   1.000
_cell.length_c   1.000
_cell.angle_alpha   90.00
_cell.angle_beta   90.00
_cell.angle_gamma   90.00
#
_symmetry.space_group_name_H-M   'P 1'
#
loop_
_entity.id
_entity.type
_entity.pdbx_description
1 polymer ?
#
loop_
_entity_poly.entity_id
_entity_poly.type
_entity_poly.pdbx_seq_one_letter_code
_entity_poly.pdbx_strand_id
1 'polypeptide(L)'
;AAEHLIECGCQHIVCLRGPMKFSSGQQRYQGYEDVCRKYGRKAVWIDCDYDYDAGLAAAEELIRRYPDTDGILASNDMAAMAVYKVLHQNGRRVPEDVQLVGFDNIEFSRRMTPELTTISQPIEEMGKLAVQMIIHHGEEISYQKENIFDVELIRRQTTKKKGEAE
;
A
#
# COMPACT_ATOMS: atom_id res chain seq x y z
N ALA A 1 -5.18 5.44 -2.58
CA ALA A 1 -3.71 5.39 -2.55
C ALA A 1 -3.08 5.66 -3.92
N ALA A 2 -3.53 4.96 -4.98
CA ALA A 2 -3.03 5.18 -6.34
C ALA A 2 -3.39 6.58 -6.87
N GLU A 3 -4.62 7.04 -6.64
CA GLU A 3 -5.05 8.40 -6.98
C GLU A 3 -4.22 9.45 -6.23
N HIS A 4 -3.93 9.22 -4.96
CA HIS A 4 -3.07 10.11 -4.18
C HIS A 4 -1.68 10.27 -4.78
N LEU A 5 -1.03 9.19 -5.22
CA LEU A 5 0.28 9.28 -5.91
C LEU A 5 0.19 10.08 -7.21
N ILE A 6 -0.91 9.92 -7.97
CA ILE A 6 -1.16 10.72 -9.18
C ILE A 6 -1.35 12.21 -8.83
N GLU A 7 -2.13 12.51 -7.79
CA GLU A 7 -2.33 13.88 -7.29
C GLU A 7 -1.03 14.51 -6.77
N CYS A 8 -0.14 13.70 -6.21
CA CYS A 8 1.21 14.12 -5.83
C CYS A 8 2.14 14.35 -7.03
N GLY A 9 1.70 14.04 -8.25
CA GLY A 9 2.43 14.31 -9.48
C GLY A 9 3.27 13.18 -10.01
N CYS A 10 3.20 11.97 -9.39
CA CYS A 10 3.92 10.79 -9.86
C CYS A 10 3.49 10.40 -11.28
N GLN A 11 4.46 10.11 -12.14
CA GLN A 11 4.24 9.72 -13.53
C GLN A 11 4.50 8.23 -13.75
N HIS A 12 5.48 7.65 -13.07
CA HIS A 12 5.95 6.27 -13.20
C HIS A 12 5.66 5.48 -11.92
N ILE A 13 4.38 5.10 -11.74
CA ILE A 13 3.92 4.39 -10.56
C ILE A 13 4.07 2.88 -10.75
N VAL A 14 4.71 2.21 -9.80
CA VAL A 14 4.80 0.76 -9.73
C VAL A 14 4.04 0.24 -8.51
N CYS A 15 3.19 -0.76 -8.71
CA CYS A 15 2.50 -1.47 -7.65
C CYS A 15 3.30 -2.73 -7.25
N LEU A 16 3.65 -2.85 -5.98
CA LEU A 16 4.09 -4.13 -5.44
C LEU A 16 2.84 -4.94 -5.11
N ARG A 17 2.52 -5.88 -6.01
CA ARG A 17 1.29 -6.64 -5.99
C ARG A 17 1.36 -7.75 -4.94
N GLY A 18 0.46 -7.72 -3.97
CA GLY A 18 0.34 -8.78 -2.96
C GLY A 18 -0.05 -10.14 -3.54
N PRO A 19 -0.02 -11.20 -2.72
CA PRO A 19 -0.26 -12.57 -3.18
C PRO A 19 -1.63 -12.74 -3.81
N MET A 20 -1.69 -13.08 -5.09
CA MET A 20 -2.92 -13.21 -5.89
C MET A 20 -3.78 -14.44 -5.52
N LYS A 21 -3.28 -15.33 -4.68
CA LYS A 21 -4.06 -16.42 -4.08
C LYS A 21 -5.06 -15.95 -3.01
N PHE A 22 -4.89 -14.73 -2.49
CA PHE A 22 -5.78 -14.12 -1.50
C PHE A 22 -6.65 -13.03 -2.13
N SER A 23 -7.91 -12.96 -1.70
CA SER A 23 -8.85 -11.91 -2.14
C SER A 23 -8.31 -10.51 -1.88
N SER A 24 -7.62 -10.29 -0.75
CA SER A 24 -7.00 -9.01 -0.42
C SER A 24 -5.96 -8.57 -1.46
N GLY A 25 -5.11 -9.48 -1.95
CA GLY A 25 -4.16 -9.19 -3.01
C GLY A 25 -4.85 -8.85 -4.33
N GLN A 26 -5.85 -9.64 -4.69
CA GLN A 26 -6.64 -9.43 -5.92
C GLN A 26 -7.37 -8.08 -5.91
N GLN A 27 -8.08 -7.77 -4.82
CA GLN A 27 -8.88 -6.54 -4.72
C GLN A 27 -8.01 -5.28 -4.65
N ARG A 28 -6.89 -5.30 -3.90
CA ARG A 28 -5.95 -4.17 -3.85
C ARG A 28 -5.36 -3.90 -5.23
N TYR A 29 -4.94 -4.95 -5.94
CA TYR A 29 -4.40 -4.81 -7.28
C TYR A 29 -5.46 -4.35 -8.29
N GLN A 30 -6.69 -4.87 -8.22
CA GLN A 30 -7.80 -4.43 -9.07
C GLN A 30 -8.07 -2.93 -8.89
N GLY A 31 -8.07 -2.42 -7.64
CA GLY A 31 -8.21 -0.99 -7.38
C GLY A 31 -7.13 -0.14 -8.05
N TYR A 32 -5.88 -0.62 -8.03
CA TYR A 32 -4.79 0.03 -8.76
C TYR A 32 -5.00 0.03 -10.27
N GLU A 33 -5.38 -1.12 -10.86
CA GLU A 33 -5.67 -1.22 -12.30
C GLU A 33 -6.82 -0.31 -12.73
N ASP A 34 -7.88 -0.22 -11.92
CA ASP A 34 -9.03 0.65 -12.20
C ASP A 34 -8.62 2.12 -12.23
N VAL A 35 -7.76 2.55 -11.31
CA VAL A 35 -7.18 3.90 -11.32
C VAL A 35 -6.29 4.11 -12.54
N CYS A 36 -5.42 3.17 -12.87
CA CYS A 36 -4.60 3.26 -14.09
C CYS A 36 -5.48 3.42 -15.32
N ARG A 37 -6.55 2.64 -15.45
CA ARG A 37 -7.51 2.73 -16.55
C ARG A 37 -8.22 4.10 -16.58
N LYS A 38 -8.69 4.57 -15.43
CA LYS A 38 -9.35 5.88 -15.27
C LYS A 38 -8.48 7.03 -15.78
N TYR A 39 -7.17 6.98 -15.51
CA TYR A 39 -6.23 8.04 -15.88
C TYR A 39 -5.45 7.74 -17.18
N GLY A 40 -5.84 6.72 -17.96
CA GLY A 40 -5.21 6.38 -19.23
C GLY A 40 -3.75 5.92 -19.09
N ARG A 41 -3.39 5.32 -17.94
CA ARG A 41 -2.04 4.84 -17.62
C ARG A 41 -1.94 3.33 -17.77
N LYS A 42 -0.76 2.84 -18.10
CA LYS A 42 -0.47 1.41 -18.07
C LYS A 42 -0.20 0.97 -16.61
N ALA A 43 -0.88 -0.07 -16.16
CA ALA A 43 -0.58 -0.69 -14.88
C ALA A 43 0.78 -1.41 -14.96
N VAL A 44 1.68 -1.09 -14.02
CA VAL A 44 3.00 -1.71 -13.88
C VAL A 44 3.10 -2.30 -12.49
N TRP A 45 3.55 -3.54 -12.38
CA TRP A 45 3.63 -4.23 -11.09
C TRP A 45 4.84 -5.16 -10.99
N ILE A 46 5.17 -5.49 -9.74
CA ILE A 46 6.09 -6.55 -9.34
C ILE A 46 5.35 -7.38 -8.29
N ASP A 47 5.44 -8.71 -8.38
CA ASP A 47 4.85 -9.58 -7.35
C ASP A 47 5.65 -9.47 -6.04
N CYS A 48 4.91 -9.37 -4.92
CA CYS A 48 5.49 -9.18 -3.61
C CYS A 48 4.57 -9.82 -2.54
N ASP A 49 5.10 -10.72 -1.75
CA ASP A 49 4.36 -11.22 -0.58
C ASP A 49 4.24 -10.13 0.51
N TYR A 50 3.49 -10.45 1.59
CA TYR A 50 3.20 -9.50 2.67
C TYR A 50 4.27 -9.47 3.77
N ASP A 51 5.51 -9.81 3.44
CA ASP A 51 6.62 -9.84 4.39
C ASP A 51 7.77 -8.92 3.98
N TYR A 52 8.69 -8.71 4.91
CA TYR A 52 9.81 -7.79 4.74
C TYR A 52 10.83 -8.29 3.71
N ASP A 53 11.12 -9.58 3.68
CA ASP A 53 12.15 -10.16 2.78
C ASP A 53 11.67 -10.14 1.33
N ALA A 54 10.38 -10.45 1.09
CA ALA A 54 9.75 -10.26 -0.21
C ALA A 54 9.78 -8.79 -0.65
N GLY A 55 9.58 -7.86 0.28
CA GLY A 55 9.72 -6.43 0.04
C GLY A 55 11.13 -6.03 -0.40
N LEU A 56 12.18 -6.60 0.21
CA LEU A 56 13.57 -6.38 -0.20
C LEU A 56 13.81 -6.85 -1.65
N ALA A 57 13.41 -8.09 -1.96
CA ALA A 57 13.58 -8.67 -3.29
C ALA A 57 12.82 -7.88 -4.36
N ALA A 58 11.57 -7.49 -4.08
CA ALA A 58 10.75 -6.68 -4.98
C ALA A 58 11.36 -5.28 -5.22
N ALA A 59 11.96 -4.67 -4.19
CA ALA A 59 12.60 -3.37 -4.32
C ALA A 59 13.89 -3.44 -5.18
N GLU A 60 14.69 -4.48 -5.04
CA GLU A 60 15.86 -4.72 -5.89
C GLU A 60 15.45 -4.94 -7.35
N GLU A 61 14.40 -5.72 -7.58
CA GLU A 61 13.82 -5.93 -8.91
C GLU A 61 13.29 -4.60 -9.50
N LEU A 62 12.61 -3.77 -8.67
CA LEU A 62 12.07 -2.48 -9.07
C LEU A 62 13.18 -1.56 -9.59
N ILE A 63 14.26 -1.37 -8.83
CA ILE A 63 15.38 -0.51 -9.23
C ILE A 63 15.99 -0.97 -10.55
N ARG A 64 16.13 -2.28 -10.74
CA ARG A 64 16.72 -2.86 -11.94
C ARG A 64 15.81 -2.73 -13.18
N ARG A 65 14.49 -2.98 -13.03
CA ARG A 65 13.55 -3.04 -14.16
C ARG A 65 12.88 -1.71 -14.46
N TYR A 66 12.68 -0.89 -13.44
CA TYR A 66 11.93 0.36 -13.53
C TYR A 66 12.69 1.51 -12.87
N PRO A 67 13.89 1.88 -13.39
CA PRO A 67 14.74 2.90 -12.77
C PRO A 67 14.10 4.29 -12.69
N ASP A 68 13.14 4.59 -13.57
CA ASP A 68 12.45 5.88 -13.63
C ASP A 68 11.23 5.96 -12.68
N THR A 69 11.03 4.96 -11.81
CA THR A 69 9.91 4.96 -10.86
C THR A 69 9.98 6.16 -9.93
N ASP A 70 8.88 6.91 -9.83
CA ASP A 70 8.70 8.07 -8.96
C ASP A 70 7.56 7.91 -7.95
N GLY A 71 6.78 6.82 -8.05
CA GLY A 71 5.73 6.46 -7.11
C GLY A 71 5.66 4.96 -6.89
N ILE A 72 5.54 4.53 -5.63
CA ILE A 72 5.43 3.12 -5.26
C ILE A 72 4.20 2.91 -4.39
N LEU A 73 3.36 1.98 -4.81
CA LEU A 73 2.25 1.46 -4.03
C LEU A 73 2.67 0.09 -3.47
N ALA A 74 3.06 0.04 -2.20
CA ALA A 74 3.51 -1.19 -1.58
C ALA A 74 2.34 -2.11 -1.20
N SER A 75 2.57 -3.42 -1.21
CA SER A 75 1.55 -4.43 -0.86
C SER A 75 1.05 -4.30 0.58
N ASN A 76 1.94 -3.89 1.49
CA ASN A 76 1.65 -3.54 2.89
C ASN A 76 2.78 -2.68 3.48
N ASP A 77 2.67 -2.31 4.76
CA ASP A 77 3.65 -1.47 5.45
C ASP A 77 5.00 -2.19 5.65
N MET A 78 5.02 -3.50 5.86
CA MET A 78 6.26 -4.27 5.99
C MET A 78 7.07 -4.25 4.69
N ALA A 79 6.40 -4.47 3.56
CA ALA A 79 7.03 -4.34 2.24
C ALA A 79 7.48 -2.89 1.97
N ALA A 80 6.68 -1.88 2.38
CA ALA A 80 7.06 -0.47 2.24
C ALA A 80 8.34 -0.13 3.01
N MET A 81 8.50 -0.65 4.23
CA MET A 81 9.73 -0.46 5.04
C MET A 81 10.96 -1.06 4.35
N ALA A 82 10.81 -2.24 3.76
CA ALA A 82 11.86 -2.90 3.00
C ALA A 82 12.24 -2.10 1.76
N VAL A 83 11.24 -1.63 1.01
CA VAL A 83 11.42 -0.75 -0.16
C VAL A 83 12.17 0.52 0.23
N TYR A 84 11.75 1.19 1.31
CA TYR A 84 12.42 2.39 1.80
C TYR A 84 13.91 2.15 2.06
N LYS A 85 14.24 1.04 2.73
CA LYS A 85 15.64 0.67 3.00
C LYS A 85 16.45 0.53 1.70
N VAL A 86 15.92 -0.20 0.73
CA VAL A 86 16.62 -0.43 -0.55
C VAL A 86 16.76 0.85 -1.35
N LEU A 87 15.73 1.71 -1.41
CA LEU A 87 15.79 3.03 -2.04
C LEU A 87 16.90 3.88 -1.41
N HIS A 88 16.94 3.97 -0.07
CA HIS A 88 17.94 4.72 0.66
C HIS A 88 19.37 4.20 0.39
N GLN A 89 19.57 2.88 0.38
CA GLN A 89 20.87 2.26 0.07
C GLN A 89 21.35 2.57 -1.36
N ASN A 90 20.41 2.82 -2.28
CA ASN A 90 20.69 3.20 -3.67
C ASN A 90 20.67 4.71 -3.90
N GLY A 91 20.71 5.53 -2.83
CA GLY A 91 20.76 6.99 -2.92
C GLY A 91 19.48 7.65 -3.40
N ARG A 92 18.33 6.92 -3.44
CA ARG A 92 17.02 7.46 -3.81
C ARG A 92 16.32 8.01 -2.57
N ARG A 93 16.01 9.30 -2.60
CA ARG A 93 15.37 9.99 -1.47
C ARG A 93 13.86 9.82 -1.52
N VAL A 94 13.26 9.63 -0.35
CA VAL A 94 11.80 9.57 -0.16
C VAL A 94 11.41 10.74 0.74
N PRO A 95 10.52 11.64 0.31
CA PRO A 95 9.66 11.59 -0.89
C PRO A 95 10.23 12.28 -2.14
N GLU A 96 11.45 12.84 -2.13
CA GLU A 96 11.95 13.77 -3.16
C GLU A 96 12.08 13.13 -4.53
N ASP A 97 12.70 11.94 -4.59
CA ASP A 97 12.95 11.21 -5.83
C ASP A 97 11.90 10.13 -6.10
N VAL A 98 11.36 9.53 -5.02
CA VAL A 98 10.32 8.48 -5.06
C VAL A 98 9.33 8.67 -3.93
N GLN A 99 8.06 8.70 -4.24
CA GLN A 99 6.99 8.72 -3.25
C GLN A 99 6.52 7.29 -2.94
N LEU A 100 6.20 7.03 -1.67
CA LEU A 100 5.90 5.69 -1.18
C LEU A 100 4.61 5.68 -0.36
N VAL A 101 3.70 4.76 -0.70
CA VAL A 101 2.47 4.50 0.06
C VAL A 101 2.44 3.05 0.49
N GLY A 102 2.17 2.81 1.77
CA GLY A 102 1.96 1.49 2.38
C GLY A 102 0.49 1.11 2.50
N PHE A 103 0.23 0.04 3.24
CA PHE A 103 -1.10 -0.44 3.58
C PHE A 103 -1.02 -1.16 4.94
N ASP A 104 -2.01 -0.98 5.81
CA ASP A 104 -2.31 -1.55 7.12
C ASP A 104 -2.21 -0.54 8.28
N ASN A 105 -1.42 0.53 8.16
CA ASN A 105 -1.17 1.52 9.22
C ASN A 105 -0.67 0.87 10.53
N ILE A 106 0.30 -0.04 10.41
CA ILE A 106 0.94 -0.65 11.58
C ILE A 106 1.69 0.41 12.40
N GLU A 107 1.93 0.16 13.68
CA GLU A 107 2.55 1.15 14.57
C GLU A 107 3.92 1.61 14.08
N PHE A 108 4.70 0.74 13.45
CA PHE A 108 6.01 1.10 12.90
C PHE A 108 5.95 2.10 11.74
N SER A 109 4.82 2.20 11.03
CA SER A 109 4.68 3.13 9.91
C SER A 109 4.87 4.60 10.33
N ARG A 110 4.47 4.96 11.55
CA ARG A 110 4.68 6.30 12.14
C ARG A 110 6.00 6.47 12.88
N ARG A 111 6.79 5.40 13.02
CA ARG A 111 8.13 5.43 13.64
C ARG A 111 9.25 5.47 12.61
N MET A 112 8.92 5.38 11.34
CA MET A 112 9.88 5.61 10.25
C MET A 112 10.27 7.09 10.19
N THR A 113 11.41 7.35 9.57
CA THR A 113 11.84 8.71 9.21
C THR A 113 12.31 8.67 7.76
N PRO A 114 11.54 9.24 6.82
CA PRO A 114 10.23 9.90 6.96
C PRO A 114 9.09 8.94 7.35
N GLU A 115 8.06 9.47 8.05
CA GLU A 115 6.87 8.71 8.42
C GLU A 115 6.10 8.22 7.19
N LEU A 116 5.66 6.96 7.20
CA LEU A 116 5.03 6.30 6.05
C LEU A 116 3.57 6.75 5.86
N THR A 117 3.26 7.30 4.70
CA THR A 117 1.89 7.43 4.19
C THR A 117 1.33 6.04 3.93
N THR A 118 0.14 5.72 4.46
CA THR A 118 -0.40 4.36 4.40
C THR A 118 -1.93 4.36 4.42
N ILE A 119 -2.53 3.23 4.04
CA ILE A 119 -3.96 2.99 4.19
C ILE A 119 -4.22 2.36 5.56
N SER A 120 -5.10 2.98 6.35
CA SER A 120 -5.55 2.46 7.64
C SER A 120 -6.79 1.60 7.49
N GLN A 121 -6.75 0.40 8.04
CA GLN A 121 -7.88 -0.50 8.17
C GLN A 121 -8.48 -0.39 9.59
N PRO A 122 -9.81 -0.49 9.78
CA PRO A 122 -10.44 -0.46 11.10
C PRO A 122 -10.32 -1.84 11.79
N ILE A 123 -9.08 -2.26 12.10
CA ILE A 123 -8.77 -3.62 12.59
C ILE A 123 -9.52 -3.96 13.87
N GLU A 124 -9.72 -2.98 14.78
CA GLU A 124 -10.47 -3.22 16.02
C GLU A 124 -11.94 -3.55 15.75
N GLU A 125 -12.58 -2.84 14.81
CA GLU A 125 -13.98 -3.10 14.44
C GLU A 125 -14.11 -4.45 13.73
N MET A 126 -13.18 -4.75 12.83
CA MET A 126 -13.11 -6.05 12.16
C MET A 126 -12.94 -7.18 13.17
N GLY A 127 -12.04 -7.02 14.15
CA GLY A 127 -11.82 -7.99 15.21
C GLY A 127 -13.05 -8.18 16.11
N LYS A 128 -13.69 -7.09 16.53
CA LYS A 128 -14.93 -7.14 17.31
C LYS A 128 -16.04 -7.89 16.57
N LEU A 129 -16.24 -7.58 15.30
CA LEU A 129 -17.25 -8.26 14.47
C LEU A 129 -16.92 -9.76 14.32
N ALA A 130 -15.66 -10.12 14.05
CA ALA A 130 -15.25 -11.50 13.92
C ALA A 130 -15.54 -12.31 15.19
N VAL A 131 -15.24 -11.74 16.37
CA VAL A 131 -15.53 -12.37 17.68
C VAL A 131 -17.05 -12.52 17.88
N GLN A 132 -17.82 -11.49 17.57
CA GLN A 132 -19.28 -11.57 17.66
C GLN A 132 -19.85 -12.68 16.77
N MET A 133 -19.39 -12.80 15.53
CA MET A 133 -19.79 -13.86 14.61
C MET A 133 -19.49 -15.26 15.15
N ILE A 134 -18.36 -15.43 15.86
CA ILE A 134 -17.99 -16.71 16.47
C ILE A 134 -18.89 -17.03 17.69
N ILE A 135 -19.10 -16.07 18.58
CA ILE A 135 -19.87 -16.26 19.81
C ILE A 135 -21.35 -16.56 19.50
N HIS A 136 -21.92 -15.86 18.53
CA HIS A 136 -23.32 -16.02 18.13
C HIS A 136 -23.52 -17.06 17.02
N HIS A 137 -22.53 -17.88 16.72
CA HIS A 137 -22.63 -18.94 15.75
C HIS A 137 -23.57 -20.05 16.28
N GLY A 138 -24.84 -20.00 15.91
CA GLY A 138 -25.90 -20.88 16.40
C GLY A 138 -27.18 -20.17 16.84
N GLU A 139 -27.13 -18.84 17.00
CA GLU A 139 -28.33 -18.01 17.11
C GLU A 139 -28.79 -17.61 15.69
N GLU A 140 -30.12 -17.45 15.48
CA GLU A 140 -30.69 -17.03 14.18
C GLU A 140 -30.35 -15.59 13.79
N ILE A 141 -29.10 -15.17 14.01
CA ILE A 141 -28.64 -13.87 13.56
C ILE A 141 -28.12 -14.01 12.15
N SER A 142 -28.84 -13.43 11.20
CA SER A 142 -28.44 -13.36 9.79
C SER A 142 -27.24 -12.43 9.64
N TYR A 143 -26.01 -12.95 9.73
CA TYR A 143 -24.84 -12.20 9.33
C TYR A 143 -24.75 -12.10 7.80
N GLN A 144 -24.38 -10.93 7.30
CA GLN A 144 -24.07 -10.78 5.89
C GLN A 144 -22.86 -11.68 5.55
N LYS A 145 -22.88 -12.34 4.38
CA LYS A 145 -21.78 -13.19 3.91
C LYS A 145 -20.47 -12.41 3.75
N GLU A 146 -20.58 -11.12 3.49
CA GLU A 146 -19.45 -10.20 3.33
C GLU A 146 -19.73 -8.96 4.16
N ASN A 147 -18.73 -8.59 4.98
CA ASN A 147 -18.73 -7.34 5.73
C ASN A 147 -17.59 -6.49 5.17
N ILE A 148 -17.95 -5.40 4.52
CA ILE A 148 -17.01 -4.46 3.92
C ILE A 148 -16.84 -3.29 4.87
N PHE A 149 -15.61 -2.96 5.20
CA PHE A 149 -15.25 -1.82 6.04
C PHE A 149 -14.58 -0.75 5.19
N ASP A 150 -14.91 0.50 5.44
CA ASP A 150 -14.21 1.62 4.84
C ASP A 150 -12.78 1.72 5.37
N VAL A 151 -11.87 2.15 4.50
CA VAL A 151 -10.46 2.38 4.83
C VAL A 151 -10.13 3.86 4.64
N GLU A 152 -9.10 4.33 5.31
CA GLU A 152 -8.68 5.73 5.29
C GLU A 152 -7.22 5.87 4.82
N LEU A 153 -6.94 6.86 3.97
CA LEU A 153 -5.58 7.24 3.63
C LEU A 153 -4.99 8.17 4.70
N ILE A 154 -4.01 7.68 5.44
CA ILE A 154 -3.23 8.44 6.41
C ILE A 154 -2.02 9.05 5.71
N ARG A 155 -2.11 10.35 5.40
CA ARG A 155 -1.02 11.09 4.75
C ARG A 155 0.05 11.42 5.77
N ARG A 156 1.30 11.12 5.41
CA ARG A 156 2.50 11.42 6.21
C ARG A 156 3.62 11.91 5.30
N GLN A 157 4.88 11.68 5.69
CA GLN A 157 6.06 12.31 5.08
C GLN A 157 6.60 11.58 3.84
N THR A 158 6.22 10.31 3.59
CA THR A 158 6.69 9.58 2.39
C THR A 158 5.99 9.97 1.10
N THR A 159 5.04 10.90 1.17
CA THR A 159 4.40 11.53 0.01
C THR A 159 4.30 13.03 0.22
N LYS A 160 4.38 13.81 -0.88
CA LYS A 160 4.17 15.26 -0.85
C LYS A 160 3.43 15.72 -2.10
N LYS A 161 2.51 16.66 -1.97
CA LYS A 161 1.88 17.27 -3.12
C LYS A 161 2.85 18.20 -3.85
N LYS A 162 2.78 18.22 -5.16
CA LYS A 162 3.57 19.12 -5.99
C LYS A 162 3.20 20.59 -5.64
N GLY A 163 4.15 21.34 -5.06
CA GLY A 163 3.96 22.74 -4.66
C GLY A 163 3.74 22.98 -3.16
N GLU A 164 3.66 21.95 -2.32
CA GLU A 164 3.78 22.13 -0.86
C GLU A 164 5.28 22.35 -0.54
N ALA A 165 5.60 23.57 -0.04
CA ALA A 165 6.92 23.88 0.51
C ALA A 165 7.10 23.14 1.84
N GLU A 166 8.37 22.80 2.19
CA GLU A 166 8.75 22.26 3.48
C GLU A 166 8.36 23.19 4.63
#